data_bf10b57031497723525b1f24f2751534
#
_entry.id   bf10b57031497723525b1f24f2751534
#
_cell.length_a   1.000
_cell.length_b   1.000
_cell.length_c   1.000
_cell.angle_alpha   90.00
_cell.angle_beta   90.00
_cell.angle_gamma   90.00
#
_symmetry.space_group_name_H-M   'P 1'
#
loop_
_entity.id
_entity.type
_entity.pdbx_description
1 polymer ?
#
loop_
_entity_poly.entity_id
_entity_poly.type
_entity_poly.pdbx_seq_one_letter_code
_entity_poly.pdbx_strand_id
1 'polypeptide(L)'
;MSGAGYEVFALLQVALLACLAAGGALGALVRRRLTDRLGPRGLLTANTTAALLLGVTVGLAVPELVYASESWGDGQGLVLVAAVSAVVSGFCLALGTWSTVAAEAADAVLARRWGAAARLWAAHLGLGLVAVVVGWGAGLGLHAVLAG
;
A
#
# COMPACT_ATOMS: atom_id res chain seq x y z
N MET A 1 25.44 18.18 12.96
CA MET A 1 24.12 18.08 13.64
C MET A 1 24.38 18.04 15.12
N SER A 2 23.67 18.85 15.92
CA SER A 2 23.74 18.82 17.39
C SER A 2 23.11 17.51 17.91
N GLY A 3 23.47 17.06 19.13
CA GLY A 3 22.92 15.85 19.74
C GLY A 3 21.38 15.83 19.77
N ALA A 4 20.76 17.01 20.03
CA ALA A 4 19.29 17.16 19.97
C ALA A 4 18.69 16.86 18.61
N GLY A 5 19.40 17.09 17.51
CA GLY A 5 18.91 16.75 16.15
C GLY A 5 18.82 15.24 15.90
N TYR A 6 19.74 14.46 16.46
CA TYR A 6 19.70 12.99 16.35
C TYR A 6 18.55 12.38 17.16
N GLU A 7 18.26 12.92 18.34
CA GLU A 7 17.16 12.44 19.19
C GLU A 7 15.81 12.66 18.52
N VAL A 8 15.56 13.84 17.96
CA VAL A 8 14.32 14.15 17.22
C VAL A 8 14.16 13.25 16.00
N PHE A 9 15.24 13.03 15.24
CA PHE A 9 15.23 12.15 14.08
C PHE A 9 14.91 10.70 14.46
N ALA A 10 15.52 10.18 15.54
CA ALA A 10 15.27 8.84 16.03
C ALA A 10 13.81 8.66 16.50
N LEU A 11 13.25 9.63 17.22
CA LEU A 11 11.85 9.62 17.64
C LEU A 11 10.89 9.60 16.46
N LEU A 12 11.16 10.40 15.42
CA LEU A 12 10.36 10.42 14.20
C LEU A 12 10.38 9.05 13.49
N GLN A 13 11.55 8.43 13.38
CA GLN A 13 11.65 7.09 12.78
C GLN A 13 10.85 6.05 13.57
N VAL A 14 10.94 6.06 14.91
CA VAL A 14 10.15 5.15 15.75
C VAL A 14 8.65 5.38 15.57
N ALA A 15 8.22 6.64 15.52
CA ALA A 15 6.81 6.99 15.29
C ALA A 15 6.31 6.49 13.91
N LEU A 16 7.10 6.67 12.85
CA LEU A 16 6.75 6.17 11.51
C LEU A 16 6.69 4.64 11.44
N LEU A 17 7.62 3.95 12.12
CA LEU A 17 7.58 2.49 12.23
C LEU A 17 6.35 2.01 13.01
N ALA A 18 5.97 2.70 14.07
CA ALA A 18 4.74 2.40 14.81
C ALA A 18 3.49 2.60 13.95
N CYS A 19 3.44 3.67 13.15
CA CYS A 19 2.37 3.92 12.18
C CYS A 19 2.29 2.79 11.14
N LEU A 20 3.43 2.40 10.57
CA LEU A 20 3.54 1.29 9.62
C LEU A 20 3.05 -0.03 10.22
N ALA A 21 3.46 -0.34 11.45
CA ALA A 21 3.06 -1.55 12.18
C ALA A 21 1.56 -1.57 12.49
N ALA A 22 0.98 -0.45 12.91
CA ALA A 22 -0.45 -0.32 13.17
C ALA A 22 -1.27 -0.54 11.89
N GLY A 23 -0.87 0.11 10.78
CA GLY A 23 -1.45 -0.13 9.46
C GLY A 23 -1.35 -1.61 9.05
N GLY A 24 -0.18 -2.21 9.23
CA GLY A 24 0.06 -3.62 8.94
C GLY A 24 -0.84 -4.57 9.72
N ALA A 25 -1.03 -4.34 11.02
CA ALA A 25 -1.93 -5.14 11.85
C ALA A 25 -3.38 -5.08 11.34
N LEU A 26 -3.87 -3.88 11.01
CA LEU A 26 -5.20 -3.68 10.43
C LEU A 26 -5.35 -4.36 9.07
N GLY A 27 -4.36 -4.21 8.18
CA GLY A 27 -4.36 -4.85 6.86
C GLY A 27 -4.41 -6.38 6.95
N ALA A 28 -3.65 -6.98 7.87
CA ALA A 28 -3.66 -8.42 8.11
C ALA A 28 -5.04 -8.91 8.61
N LEU A 29 -5.68 -8.17 9.53
CA LEU A 29 -7.02 -8.48 10.02
C LEU A 29 -8.08 -8.41 8.91
N VAL A 30 -8.03 -7.37 8.08
CA VAL A 30 -8.95 -7.20 6.94
C VAL A 30 -8.74 -8.32 5.93
N ARG A 31 -7.50 -8.66 5.58
CA ARG A 31 -7.18 -9.77 4.69
C ARG A 31 -7.77 -11.08 5.21
N ARG A 32 -7.56 -11.39 6.48
CA ARG A 32 -8.11 -12.60 7.10
C ARG A 32 -9.64 -12.65 6.93
N ARG A 33 -10.34 -11.56 7.28
CA ARG A 33 -11.81 -11.48 7.14
C ARG A 33 -12.28 -11.63 5.69
N LEU A 34 -11.56 -11.05 4.73
CA LEU A 34 -11.89 -11.19 3.31
C LEU A 34 -11.72 -12.64 2.85
N THR A 35 -10.61 -13.29 3.25
CA THR A 35 -10.35 -14.69 2.93
C THR A 35 -11.38 -15.62 3.54
N ASP A 36 -11.72 -15.40 4.83
CA ASP A 36 -12.73 -16.20 5.53
C ASP A 36 -14.13 -16.07 4.90
N ARG A 37 -14.49 -14.89 4.40
CA ARG A 37 -15.83 -14.63 3.82
C ARG A 37 -15.95 -14.97 2.35
N LEU A 38 -14.92 -14.72 1.55
CA LEU A 38 -14.94 -14.81 0.09
C LEU A 38 -14.20 -16.05 -0.44
N GLY A 39 -13.56 -16.83 0.45
CA GLY A 39 -12.78 -18.01 0.06
C GLY A 39 -11.68 -17.65 -0.94
N PRO A 40 -11.52 -18.41 -2.05
CA PRO A 40 -10.45 -18.18 -3.03
C PRO A 40 -10.47 -16.78 -3.68
N ARG A 41 -11.64 -16.13 -3.73
CA ARG A 41 -11.76 -14.75 -4.27
C ARG A 41 -11.27 -13.70 -3.28
N GLY A 42 -11.21 -14.02 -1.99
CA GLY A 42 -10.79 -13.09 -0.94
C GLY A 42 -9.37 -12.59 -1.12
N LEU A 43 -8.46 -13.46 -1.54
CA LEU A 43 -7.07 -13.10 -1.80
C LEU A 43 -6.94 -12.14 -2.99
N LEU A 44 -7.65 -12.42 -4.09
CA LEU A 44 -7.66 -11.54 -5.26
C LEU A 44 -8.25 -10.17 -4.91
N THR A 45 -9.37 -10.15 -4.19
CA THR A 45 -10.00 -8.90 -3.70
C THR A 45 -9.05 -8.12 -2.81
N ALA A 46 -8.38 -8.78 -1.85
CA ALA A 46 -7.43 -8.15 -0.95
C ALA A 46 -6.26 -7.50 -1.71
N ASN A 47 -5.65 -8.22 -2.65
CA ASN A 47 -4.52 -7.72 -3.45
C ASN A 47 -4.94 -6.56 -4.36
N THR A 48 -6.11 -6.67 -5.03
CA THR A 48 -6.64 -5.60 -5.90
C THR A 48 -6.99 -4.34 -5.09
N THR A 49 -7.62 -4.50 -3.93
CA THR A 49 -7.92 -3.37 -3.03
C THR A 49 -6.64 -2.72 -2.51
N ALA A 50 -5.63 -3.50 -2.11
CA ALA A 50 -4.34 -2.98 -1.68
C ALA A 50 -3.65 -2.17 -2.78
N ALA A 51 -3.67 -2.68 -4.03
CA ALA A 51 -3.10 -1.98 -5.19
C ALA A 51 -3.84 -0.66 -5.49
N LEU A 52 -5.18 -0.66 -5.41
CA LEU A 52 -5.99 0.54 -5.60
C LEU A 52 -5.67 1.61 -4.55
N LEU A 53 -5.68 1.24 -3.27
CA LEU A 53 -5.39 2.16 -2.16
C LEU A 53 -3.96 2.70 -2.23
N LEU A 54 -2.99 1.85 -2.58
CA LEU A 54 -1.61 2.29 -2.79
C LEU A 54 -1.51 3.30 -3.93
N GLY A 55 -2.21 3.04 -5.05
CA GLY A 55 -2.29 3.99 -6.16
C GLY A 55 -2.86 5.35 -5.73
N VAL A 56 -3.99 5.35 -5.00
CA VAL A 56 -4.59 6.60 -4.47
C VAL A 56 -3.60 7.34 -3.57
N THR A 57 -2.94 6.62 -2.66
CA THR A 57 -1.96 7.24 -1.74
C THR A 57 -0.80 7.87 -2.50
N VAL A 58 -0.26 7.19 -3.50
CA VAL A 58 0.82 7.72 -4.35
C VAL A 58 0.35 8.95 -5.12
N GLY A 59 -0.87 8.91 -5.70
CA GLY A 59 -1.44 10.04 -6.43
C GLY A 59 -1.67 11.29 -5.55
N LEU A 60 -2.01 11.09 -4.27
CA LEU A 60 -2.16 12.17 -3.30
C LEU A 60 -0.80 12.68 -2.77
N ALA A 61 0.13 11.77 -2.46
CA ALA A 61 1.35 12.10 -1.76
C ALA A 61 2.45 12.68 -2.68
N VAL A 62 2.54 12.24 -3.93
CA VAL A 62 3.61 12.68 -4.84
C VAL A 62 3.60 14.18 -5.10
N PRO A 63 2.45 14.83 -5.42
CA PRO A 63 2.43 16.29 -5.58
C PRO A 63 2.88 17.02 -4.33
N GLU A 64 2.40 16.61 -3.13
CA GLU A 64 2.79 17.22 -1.86
C GLU A 64 4.29 17.10 -1.58
N LEU A 65 4.90 15.95 -1.88
CA LEU A 65 6.33 15.73 -1.72
C LEU A 65 7.16 16.59 -2.68
N VAL A 66 6.68 16.81 -3.90
CA VAL A 66 7.34 17.69 -4.89
C VAL A 66 7.26 19.15 -4.42
N TYR A 67 6.09 19.63 -4.02
CA TYR A 67 5.92 21.00 -3.51
C TYR A 67 6.70 21.23 -2.19
N ALA A 68 6.69 20.26 -1.26
CA ALA A 68 7.44 20.35 -0.03
C ALA A 68 8.96 20.43 -0.24
N SER A 69 9.48 19.87 -1.33
CA SER A 69 10.90 19.98 -1.68
C SER A 69 11.30 21.38 -2.14
N GLU A 70 10.35 22.17 -2.62
CA GLU A 70 10.55 23.54 -3.08
C GLU A 70 10.32 24.59 -1.96
N SER A 71 9.43 24.28 -0.99
CA SER A 71 9.07 25.14 0.14
C SER A 71 9.52 24.53 1.48
N TRP A 72 10.78 24.65 1.83
CA TRP A 72 11.39 24.10 3.07
C TRP A 72 10.80 24.67 4.39
N GLY A 73 9.64 25.35 4.36
CA GLY A 73 9.07 26.09 5.49
C GLY A 73 8.08 25.33 6.36
N ASP A 74 7.39 24.28 5.84
CA ASP A 74 6.30 23.63 6.56
C ASP A 74 6.60 22.16 6.90
N GLY A 75 7.50 21.96 7.87
CA GLY A 75 7.88 20.64 8.36
C GLY A 75 6.71 19.85 8.97
N GLN A 76 5.62 20.49 9.40
CA GLN A 76 4.47 19.81 10.02
C GLN A 76 3.62 19.08 8.97
N GLY A 77 3.36 19.72 7.82
CA GLY A 77 2.66 19.09 6.72
C GLY A 77 3.37 17.83 6.21
N LEU A 78 4.70 17.92 6.05
CA LEU A 78 5.51 16.77 5.61
C LEU A 78 5.45 15.60 6.61
N VAL A 79 5.50 15.85 7.91
CA VAL A 79 5.39 14.80 8.94
C VAL A 79 4.02 14.14 8.90
N LEU A 80 2.94 14.89 8.73
CA LEU A 80 1.59 14.35 8.63
C LEU A 80 1.44 13.45 7.37
N VAL A 81 1.90 13.95 6.21
CA VAL A 81 1.87 13.16 4.95
C VAL A 81 2.68 11.88 5.10
N ALA A 82 3.87 11.94 5.71
CA ALA A 82 4.71 10.78 5.97
C ALA A 82 4.02 9.77 6.91
N ALA A 83 3.40 10.23 7.99
CA ALA A 83 2.70 9.37 8.95
C ALA A 83 1.49 8.66 8.31
N VAL A 84 0.63 9.41 7.58
CA VAL A 84 -0.52 8.85 6.87
C VAL A 84 -0.05 7.85 5.81
N SER A 85 0.98 8.19 5.03
CA SER A 85 1.56 7.30 4.02
C SER A 85 2.14 6.03 4.65
N ALA A 86 2.76 6.11 5.82
CA ALA A 86 3.27 4.95 6.55
C ALA A 86 2.14 4.02 6.99
N VAL A 87 1.04 4.55 7.57
CA VAL A 87 -0.14 3.74 7.96
C VAL A 87 -0.75 3.04 6.75
N VAL A 88 -1.01 3.79 5.67
CA VAL A 88 -1.63 3.23 4.47
C VAL A 88 -0.71 2.22 3.79
N SER A 89 0.59 2.49 3.69
CA SER A 89 1.56 1.56 3.13
C SER A 89 1.63 0.27 3.94
N GLY A 90 1.70 0.36 5.28
CA GLY A 90 1.67 -0.80 6.16
C GLY A 90 0.39 -1.62 5.96
N PHE A 91 -0.77 -0.96 5.88
CA PHE A 91 -2.05 -1.59 5.60
C PHE A 91 -2.04 -2.32 4.26
N CYS A 92 -1.62 -1.65 3.18
CA CYS A 92 -1.59 -2.24 1.84
C CYS A 92 -0.62 -3.40 1.73
N LEU A 93 0.59 -3.29 2.33
CA LEU A 93 1.60 -4.36 2.34
C LEU A 93 1.10 -5.61 3.08
N ALA A 94 0.36 -5.44 4.16
CA ALA A 94 -0.19 -6.56 4.93
C ALA A 94 -1.51 -7.10 4.35
N LEU A 95 -2.32 -6.26 3.70
CA LEU A 95 -3.53 -6.66 3.01
C LEU A 95 -3.19 -7.48 1.76
N GLY A 96 -2.27 -6.99 0.92
CA GLY A 96 -1.74 -7.71 -0.24
C GLY A 96 -0.69 -8.74 0.17
N THR A 97 -0.65 -9.88 -0.52
CA THR A 97 0.35 -10.92 -0.26
C THR A 97 0.71 -11.69 -1.53
N TRP A 98 1.98 -11.55 -1.91
CA TRP A 98 2.54 -12.31 -3.04
C TRP A 98 2.96 -13.72 -2.64
N SER A 99 3.33 -13.94 -1.38
CA SER A 99 3.76 -15.25 -0.89
C SER A 99 2.64 -16.29 -1.01
N THR A 100 1.40 -15.93 -0.69
CA THR A 100 0.25 -16.83 -0.83
C THR A 100 -0.07 -17.11 -2.30
N VAL A 101 -0.04 -16.09 -3.17
CA VAL A 101 -0.23 -16.27 -4.62
C VAL A 101 0.85 -17.17 -5.21
N ALA A 102 2.10 -16.97 -4.80
CA ALA A 102 3.22 -17.79 -5.24
C ALA A 102 3.08 -19.25 -4.77
N ALA A 103 2.66 -19.49 -3.53
CA ALA A 103 2.41 -20.84 -3.00
C ALA A 103 1.29 -21.55 -3.76
N GLU A 104 0.13 -20.91 -3.97
CA GLU A 104 -0.98 -21.47 -4.74
C GLU A 104 -0.59 -21.77 -6.20
N ALA A 105 0.22 -20.88 -6.81
CA ALA A 105 0.74 -21.09 -8.16
C ALA A 105 1.71 -22.28 -8.21
N ALA A 106 2.60 -22.40 -7.21
CA ALA A 106 3.52 -23.53 -7.10
C ALA A 106 2.78 -24.85 -6.95
N ASP A 107 1.74 -24.91 -6.10
CA ASP A 107 0.90 -26.10 -5.94
C ASP A 107 0.21 -26.48 -7.26
N ALA A 108 -0.27 -25.49 -8.01
CA ALA A 108 -0.87 -25.73 -9.32
C ALA A 108 0.15 -26.30 -10.34
N VAL A 109 1.40 -25.79 -10.32
CA VAL A 109 2.50 -26.27 -11.16
C VAL A 109 2.89 -27.69 -10.79
N LEU A 110 3.06 -27.99 -9.50
CA LEU A 110 3.38 -29.34 -9.02
C LEU A 110 2.29 -30.36 -9.38
N ALA A 111 1.02 -29.92 -9.38
CA ALA A 111 -0.12 -30.71 -9.85
C ALA A 111 -0.23 -30.76 -11.39
N ARG A 112 0.75 -30.25 -12.14
CA ARG A 112 0.78 -30.14 -13.61
C ARG A 112 -0.39 -29.33 -14.21
N ARG A 113 -1.00 -28.43 -13.42
CA ARG A 113 -2.12 -27.54 -13.82
C ARG A 113 -1.58 -26.18 -14.26
N TRP A 114 -0.69 -26.16 -15.25
CA TRP A 114 0.00 -24.95 -15.73
C TRP A 114 -0.94 -23.80 -16.11
N GLY A 115 -2.07 -24.12 -16.78
CA GLY A 115 -3.08 -23.12 -17.15
C GLY A 115 -3.77 -22.49 -15.94
N ALA A 116 -3.88 -23.20 -14.80
CA ALA A 116 -4.42 -22.64 -13.57
C ALA A 116 -3.40 -21.68 -12.93
N ALA A 117 -2.12 -22.06 -12.87
CA ALA A 117 -1.05 -21.19 -12.38
C ALA A 117 -0.95 -19.90 -13.20
N ALA A 118 -0.96 -20.02 -14.55
CA ALA A 118 -0.91 -18.87 -15.44
C ALA A 118 -2.11 -17.92 -15.25
N ARG A 119 -3.33 -18.45 -15.13
CA ARG A 119 -4.53 -17.64 -14.86
C ARG A 119 -4.47 -16.94 -13.51
N LEU A 120 -3.97 -17.61 -12.47
CA LEU A 120 -3.80 -17.03 -11.15
C LEU A 120 -2.87 -15.80 -11.21
N TRP A 121 -1.70 -15.96 -11.82
CA TRP A 121 -0.75 -14.87 -12.03
C TRP A 121 -1.33 -13.74 -12.87
N ALA A 122 -1.94 -14.07 -14.01
CA ALA A 122 -2.53 -13.06 -14.90
C ALA A 122 -3.64 -12.25 -14.20
N ALA A 123 -4.48 -12.90 -13.41
CA ALA A 123 -5.53 -12.23 -12.66
C ALA A 123 -4.96 -11.27 -11.60
N HIS A 124 -4.01 -11.72 -10.78
CA HIS A 124 -3.43 -10.88 -9.73
C HIS A 124 -2.60 -9.73 -10.29
N LEU A 125 -1.78 -9.98 -11.31
CA LEU A 125 -0.96 -8.94 -11.96
C LEU A 125 -1.83 -7.97 -12.75
N GLY A 126 -2.73 -8.49 -13.59
CA GLY A 126 -3.57 -7.67 -14.47
C GLY A 126 -4.51 -6.77 -13.67
N LEU A 127 -5.29 -7.33 -12.73
CA LEU A 127 -6.19 -6.54 -11.90
C LEU A 127 -5.42 -5.60 -10.95
N GLY A 128 -4.28 -6.05 -10.42
CA GLY A 128 -3.42 -5.19 -9.58
C GLY A 128 -2.88 -3.99 -10.34
N LEU A 129 -2.39 -4.19 -11.57
CA LEU A 129 -1.89 -3.11 -12.42
C LEU A 129 -3.00 -2.11 -12.79
N VAL A 130 -4.16 -2.60 -13.21
CA VAL A 130 -5.32 -1.74 -13.50
C VAL A 130 -5.73 -0.97 -12.24
N ALA A 131 -5.81 -1.63 -11.10
CA ALA A 131 -6.22 -1.02 -9.85
C ALA A 131 -5.24 0.09 -9.40
N VAL A 132 -3.92 -0.12 -9.51
CA VAL A 132 -2.94 0.91 -9.14
C VAL A 132 -3.00 2.12 -10.06
N VAL A 133 -3.18 1.92 -11.37
CA VAL A 133 -3.30 3.03 -12.34
C VAL A 133 -4.58 3.83 -12.09
N VAL A 134 -5.73 3.15 -11.90
CA VAL A 134 -7.00 3.80 -11.57
C VAL A 134 -6.89 4.55 -10.24
N GLY A 135 -6.30 3.91 -9.22
CA GLY A 135 -6.07 4.54 -7.92
C GLY A 135 -5.21 5.80 -8.03
N TRP A 136 -4.11 5.73 -8.78
CA TRP A 136 -3.23 6.88 -9.00
C TRP A 136 -3.96 8.04 -9.67
N GLY A 137 -4.70 7.79 -10.74
CA GLY A 137 -5.53 8.81 -11.40
C GLY A 137 -6.57 9.42 -10.47
N ALA A 138 -7.24 8.59 -9.65
CA ALA A 138 -8.19 9.06 -8.63
C ALA A 138 -7.50 9.94 -7.56
N GLY A 139 -6.30 9.53 -7.11
CA GLY A 139 -5.51 10.30 -6.15
C GLY A 139 -5.09 11.67 -6.67
N LEU A 140 -4.62 11.75 -7.92
CA LEU A 140 -4.30 13.01 -8.58
C LEU A 140 -5.54 13.91 -8.73
N GLY A 141 -6.68 13.34 -9.14
CA GLY A 141 -7.95 14.09 -9.24
C GLY A 141 -8.41 14.63 -7.89
N LEU A 142 -8.32 13.83 -6.83
CA LEU A 142 -8.66 14.27 -5.48
C LEU A 142 -7.71 15.36 -4.99
N HIS A 143 -6.40 15.22 -5.23
CA HIS A 143 -5.42 16.26 -4.91
C HIS A 143 -5.77 17.60 -5.58
N ALA A 144 -6.10 17.59 -6.88
CA ALA A 144 -6.48 18.80 -7.61
C ALA A 144 -7.73 19.49 -7.04
N VAL A 145 -8.70 18.72 -6.53
CA VAL A 145 -9.91 19.27 -5.88
C VAL A 145 -9.61 19.86 -4.50
N LEU A 146 -8.69 19.26 -3.75
CA LEU A 146 -8.34 19.73 -2.39
C LEU A 146 -7.39 20.93 -2.39
N ALA A 147 -6.60 21.10 -3.46
CA ALA A 147 -5.63 22.18 -3.62
C ALA A 147 -6.22 23.46 -4.29
N GLY A 148 -7.42 23.39 -4.92
CA GLY A 148 -8.12 24.52 -5.55
C GLY A 148 -9.13 25.17 -4.63
#